data_075cae4c029ca08ddfe89f6ec6c78d43
#
_entry.id   075cae4c029ca08ddfe89f6ec6c78d43
#
_cell.length_a   1.000
_cell.length_b   1.000
_cell.length_c   1.000
_cell.angle_alpha   90.00
_cell.angle_beta   90.00
_cell.angle_gamma   90.00
#
_symmetry.space_group_name_H-M   'P 1'
#
loop_
_entity.id
_entity.type
_entity.pdbx_description
1 polymer ?
#
loop_
_entity_poly.entity_id
_entity_poly.type
_entity_poly.pdbx_seq_one_letter_code
_entity_poly.pdbx_strand_id
1 'polypeptide(L)'
;SEMCIRDRAVVLVSHDRAFINNVTNRTLEISCGRVVDYKVKYDEYVKLRAERREQQLRAYENQQKEIADMKEFIERFRYKPTKAVQVQSRIKQLAKIVPIEIDEVDNSAMHLKFPPCLRSGDYPVICDGVRKDYGAHTVFDHVTLTIKRGEKVAFVGKNGEGKSTLVKCIMGEIPFTGSLKIGHNVQIGYFAQNQAQLLDESLTVFDTIDRVARGEIRLRIKNILGAFMFGGEASDKKVSVLSGGERSRLAMIRLLLEPVNLLILDEPTNHLDMPSKDVLK
;
A
#
# COMPACT_ATOMS: atom_id res chain seq x y z
N SER A 1 2.94 -3.48 35.90
CA SER A 1 4.40 -3.54 36.01
C SER A 1 4.96 -2.77 34.85
N GLU A 2 5.47 -1.58 35.09
CA GLU A 2 6.25 -0.81 34.14
C GLU A 2 7.53 -1.58 33.87
N MET A 3 7.57 -2.30 32.77
CA MET A 3 8.82 -2.87 32.27
C MET A 3 9.71 -1.71 31.85
N CYS A 4 10.71 -1.44 32.67
CA CYS A 4 11.67 -0.37 32.45
C CYS A 4 12.52 -0.72 31.21
N ILE A 5 12.17 -0.13 30.06
CA ILE A 5 12.91 -0.26 28.80
C ILE A 5 14.21 0.56 28.86
N ARG A 6 14.41 1.35 29.93
CA ARG A 6 15.47 2.36 30.03
C ARG A 6 16.90 1.82 29.90
N ASP A 7 17.11 0.55 30.23
CA ASP A 7 18.46 -0.06 30.30
C ASP A 7 18.69 -1.12 29.20
N ARG A 8 17.82 -1.23 28.21
CA ARG A 8 17.90 -2.25 27.16
C ARG A 8 17.96 -1.61 25.79
N ALA A 9 18.79 -2.16 24.90
CA ALA A 9 18.71 -1.85 23.48
C ALA A 9 17.45 -2.49 22.88
N VAL A 10 16.71 -1.72 22.09
CA VAL A 10 15.48 -2.18 21.42
C VAL A 10 15.65 -2.06 19.92
N VAL A 11 15.44 -3.16 19.21
CA VAL A 11 15.33 -3.17 17.74
C VAL A 11 13.84 -3.32 17.40
N LEU A 12 13.32 -2.34 16.67
CA LEU A 12 11.90 -2.27 16.32
C LEU A 12 11.72 -2.40 14.81
N VAL A 13 10.86 -3.32 14.40
CA VAL A 13 10.34 -3.41 13.04
C VAL A 13 8.85 -3.15 13.08
N SER A 14 8.40 -2.06 12.47
CA SER A 14 6.99 -1.66 12.49
C SER A 14 6.63 -0.84 11.25
N HIS A 15 5.35 -0.83 10.91
CA HIS A 15 4.76 0.02 9.87
C HIS A 15 3.93 1.18 10.46
N ASP A 16 3.98 1.38 11.76
CA ASP A 16 3.35 2.52 12.44
C ASP A 16 4.34 3.68 12.58
N ARG A 17 4.16 4.71 11.75
CA ARG A 17 5.04 5.90 11.73
C ARG A 17 5.06 6.63 13.07
N ALA A 18 3.90 6.80 13.69
CA ALA A 18 3.81 7.52 14.96
C ALA A 18 4.52 6.75 16.07
N PHE A 19 4.34 5.44 16.12
CA PHE A 19 5.00 4.57 17.07
C PHE A 19 6.52 4.56 16.88
N ILE A 20 7.00 4.36 15.64
CA ILE A 20 8.44 4.41 15.32
C ILE A 20 9.03 5.74 15.76
N ASN A 21 8.42 6.87 15.35
CA ASN A 21 8.96 8.20 15.61
C ASN A 21 9.01 8.55 17.10
N ASN A 22 8.09 8.01 17.90
CA ASN A 22 8.06 8.25 19.34
C ASN A 22 9.02 7.37 20.14
N VAL A 23 9.32 6.16 19.66
CA VAL A 23 10.10 5.16 20.40
C VAL A 23 11.56 5.12 19.96
N THR A 24 11.85 5.40 18.68
CA THR A 24 13.19 5.25 18.13
C THR A 24 13.92 6.59 18.02
N ASN A 25 15.25 6.53 18.17
CA ASN A 25 16.16 7.66 17.97
C ASN A 25 17.18 7.42 16.84
N ARG A 26 17.09 6.26 16.20
CA ARG A 26 17.99 5.81 15.12
C ARG A 26 17.19 4.97 14.13
N THR A 27 17.42 5.18 12.85
CA THR A 27 16.71 4.49 11.78
C THR A 27 17.71 3.78 10.87
N LEU A 28 17.54 2.48 10.66
CA LEU A 28 18.33 1.69 9.72
C LEU A 28 17.48 1.44 8.46
N GLU A 29 17.96 1.92 7.34
CA GLU A 29 17.36 1.64 6.03
C GLU A 29 18.06 0.45 5.39
N ILE A 30 17.28 -0.54 4.97
CA ILE A 30 17.77 -1.70 4.21
C ILE A 30 17.21 -1.57 2.80
N SER A 31 18.08 -1.31 1.83
CA SER A 31 17.69 -1.13 0.43
C SER A 31 18.79 -1.67 -0.49
N CYS A 32 18.41 -2.35 -1.58
CA CYS A 32 19.32 -2.94 -2.57
C CYS A 32 20.48 -3.74 -1.95
N GLY A 33 20.21 -4.53 -0.91
CA GLY A 33 21.21 -5.35 -0.22
C GLY A 33 22.23 -4.55 0.62
N ARG A 34 22.00 -3.25 0.81
CA ARG A 34 22.84 -2.36 1.63
C ARG A 34 22.07 -1.88 2.84
N VAL A 35 22.78 -1.64 3.93
CA VAL A 35 22.24 -1.06 5.15
C VAL A 35 22.80 0.34 5.32
N VAL A 36 21.92 1.32 5.44
CA VAL A 36 22.28 2.72 5.69
C VAL A 36 21.76 3.10 7.07
N ASP A 37 22.66 3.67 7.87
CA ASP A 37 22.42 4.05 9.25
C ASP A 37 22.20 5.56 9.37
N TYR A 38 20.99 5.92 9.80
CA TYR A 38 20.60 7.31 10.08
C TYR A 38 20.46 7.47 11.60
N LYS A 39 21.33 8.23 12.22
CA LYS A 39 21.30 8.55 13.66
C LYS A 39 20.27 9.63 13.98
N VAL A 40 19.07 9.49 13.40
CA VAL A 40 17.95 10.44 13.53
C VAL A 40 16.65 9.69 13.68
N LYS A 41 15.61 10.41 14.14
CA LYS A 41 14.23 9.92 14.21
C LYS A 41 13.65 9.70 12.81
N TYR A 42 12.56 8.94 12.75
CA TYR A 42 11.93 8.55 11.50
C TYR A 42 11.52 9.73 10.61
N ASP A 43 10.96 10.81 11.16
CA ASP A 43 10.52 11.97 10.38
C ASP A 43 11.69 12.73 9.73
N GLU A 44 12.83 12.82 10.43
CA GLU A 44 14.06 13.39 9.86
C GLU A 44 14.68 12.47 8.82
N TYR A 45 14.66 11.15 9.08
CA TYR A 45 15.12 10.14 8.12
C TYR A 45 14.38 10.29 6.78
N VAL A 46 13.04 10.47 6.80
CA VAL A 46 12.25 10.62 5.57
C VAL A 46 12.73 11.82 4.74
N LYS A 47 13.06 12.94 5.39
CA LYS A 47 13.59 14.14 4.72
C LYS A 47 14.98 13.87 4.12
N LEU A 48 15.90 13.33 4.93
CA LEU A 48 17.27 13.01 4.48
C LEU A 48 17.27 11.98 3.34
N ARG A 49 16.34 11.01 3.40
CA ARG A 49 16.17 10.03 2.32
C ARG A 49 15.72 10.70 1.03
N ALA A 50 14.77 11.62 1.10
CA ALA A 50 14.29 12.37 -0.07
C ALA A 50 15.42 13.21 -0.71
N GLU A 51 16.18 13.93 0.09
CA GLU A 51 17.32 14.72 -0.37
C GLU A 51 18.42 13.85 -1.02
N ARG A 52 18.77 12.73 -0.36
CA ARG A 52 19.75 11.79 -0.89
C ARG A 52 19.30 11.20 -2.23
N ARG A 53 18.02 10.87 -2.34
CA ARG A 53 17.44 10.35 -3.58
C ARG A 53 17.51 11.36 -4.71
N GLU A 54 17.19 12.62 -4.43
CA GLU A 54 17.28 13.69 -5.42
C GLU A 54 18.74 13.84 -5.91
N GLN A 55 19.70 13.76 -5.00
CA GLN A 55 21.12 13.79 -5.37
C GLN A 55 21.51 12.58 -6.23
N GLN A 56 21.06 11.37 -5.88
CA GLN A 56 21.30 10.17 -6.67
C GLN A 56 20.69 10.25 -8.07
N LEU A 57 19.46 10.78 -8.18
CA LEU A 57 18.79 10.95 -9.46
C LEU A 57 19.57 11.93 -10.36
N ARG A 58 19.98 13.07 -9.82
CA ARG A 58 20.80 14.04 -10.55
C ARG A 58 22.16 13.44 -11.00
N ALA A 59 22.79 12.67 -10.10
CA ALA A 59 24.05 11.99 -10.44
C ALA A 59 23.87 10.96 -11.56
N TYR A 60 22.76 10.20 -11.52
CA TYR A 60 22.40 9.24 -12.57
C TYR A 60 22.15 9.93 -13.91
N GLU A 61 21.34 10.99 -13.94
CA GLU A 61 21.05 11.75 -15.15
C GLU A 61 22.33 12.31 -15.78
N ASN A 62 23.22 12.87 -14.95
CA ASN A 62 24.53 13.35 -15.41
C ASN A 62 25.40 12.21 -15.99
N GLN A 63 25.43 11.06 -15.31
CA GLN A 63 26.16 9.88 -15.79
C GLN A 63 25.60 9.36 -17.12
N GLN A 64 24.24 9.30 -17.24
CA GLN A 64 23.61 8.86 -18.50
C GLN A 64 23.92 9.81 -19.64
N LYS A 65 23.93 11.11 -19.39
CA LYS A 65 24.31 12.12 -20.39
C LYS A 65 25.78 11.95 -20.82
N GLU A 66 26.68 11.78 -19.87
CA GLU A 66 28.11 11.54 -20.17
C GLU A 66 28.31 10.24 -20.98
N ILE A 67 27.60 9.17 -20.65
CA ILE A 67 27.61 7.91 -21.40
C ILE A 67 27.08 8.12 -22.82
N ALA A 68 26.00 8.87 -22.98
CA ALA A 68 25.42 9.18 -24.29
C ALA A 68 26.39 9.98 -25.15
N ASP A 69 26.98 11.04 -24.61
CA ASP A 69 27.97 11.87 -25.31
C ASP A 69 29.22 11.05 -25.73
N MET A 70 29.69 10.14 -24.88
CA MET A 70 30.80 9.24 -25.21
C MET A 70 30.42 8.26 -26.34
N LYS A 71 29.22 7.69 -26.29
CA LYS A 71 28.73 6.77 -27.35
C LYS A 71 28.58 7.50 -28.67
N GLU A 72 27.99 8.69 -28.67
CA GLU A 72 27.85 9.52 -29.88
C GLU A 72 29.22 9.85 -30.48
N PHE A 73 30.20 10.26 -29.65
CA PHE A 73 31.56 10.52 -30.12
C PHE A 73 32.20 9.28 -30.75
N ILE A 74 32.09 8.11 -30.11
CA ILE A 74 32.63 6.84 -30.64
C ILE A 74 31.99 6.51 -31.98
N GLU A 75 30.68 6.62 -32.13
CA GLU A 75 29.95 6.32 -33.35
C GLU A 75 30.33 7.26 -34.47
N ARG A 76 30.38 8.57 -34.20
CA ARG A 76 30.71 9.61 -35.20
C ARG A 76 32.14 9.49 -35.76
N PHE A 77 33.08 9.06 -34.91
CA PHE A 77 34.52 9.04 -35.27
C PHE A 77 35.12 7.64 -35.43
N ARG A 78 34.32 6.58 -35.33
CA ARG A 78 34.75 5.18 -35.35
C ARG A 78 35.61 4.82 -36.56
N TYR A 79 35.33 5.41 -37.73
CA TYR A 79 35.99 5.09 -38.99
C TYR A 79 37.02 6.14 -39.42
N LYS A 80 37.34 7.13 -38.59
CA LYS A 80 38.33 8.16 -38.94
C LYS A 80 39.70 7.79 -38.36
N PRO A 81 40.73 7.48 -39.20
CA PRO A 81 42.06 7.06 -38.75
C PRO A 81 42.73 8.06 -37.80
N THR A 82 42.56 9.36 -38.09
CA THR A 82 43.13 10.46 -37.27
C THR A 82 42.55 10.56 -35.86
N LYS A 83 41.43 9.92 -35.59
CA LYS A 83 40.75 9.93 -34.29
C LYS A 83 40.81 8.58 -33.57
N ALA A 84 41.46 7.55 -34.14
CA ALA A 84 41.48 6.19 -33.63
C ALA A 84 41.92 6.11 -32.17
N VAL A 85 42.99 6.83 -31.76
CA VAL A 85 43.49 6.85 -30.40
C VAL A 85 42.45 7.45 -29.42
N GLN A 86 41.81 8.52 -29.81
CA GLN A 86 40.79 9.18 -28.98
C GLN A 86 39.55 8.29 -28.83
N VAL A 87 39.11 7.62 -29.88
CA VAL A 87 37.98 6.66 -29.86
C VAL A 87 38.32 5.49 -28.91
N GLN A 88 39.50 4.90 -29.02
CA GLN A 88 39.94 3.84 -28.14
C GLN A 88 40.00 4.27 -26.65
N SER A 89 40.50 5.49 -26.40
CA SER A 89 40.49 6.06 -25.05
C SER A 89 39.09 6.17 -24.49
N ARG A 90 38.11 6.67 -25.27
CA ARG A 90 36.71 6.79 -24.86
C ARG A 90 36.03 5.44 -24.65
N ILE A 91 36.35 4.43 -25.46
CA ILE A 91 35.84 3.05 -25.25
C ILE A 91 36.36 2.50 -23.91
N LYS A 92 37.63 2.71 -23.60
CA LYS A 92 38.22 2.28 -22.31
C LYS A 92 37.61 3.03 -21.11
N GLN A 93 37.30 4.32 -21.27
CA GLN A 93 36.60 5.10 -20.25
C GLN A 93 35.19 4.57 -20.01
N LEU A 94 34.43 4.33 -21.08
CA LEU A 94 33.07 3.79 -21.03
C LEU A 94 33.02 2.44 -20.33
N ALA A 95 34.00 1.55 -20.60
CA ALA A 95 34.09 0.23 -19.94
C ALA A 95 34.41 0.30 -18.45
N LYS A 96 34.94 1.43 -17.94
CA LYS A 96 35.24 1.63 -16.53
C LYS A 96 34.11 2.28 -15.74
N ILE A 97 33.08 2.77 -16.41
CA ILE A 97 31.94 3.42 -15.73
C ILE A 97 31.14 2.33 -15.01
N VAL A 98 31.01 2.47 -13.71
CA VAL A 98 30.10 1.66 -12.91
C VAL A 98 28.73 2.34 -12.94
N PRO A 99 27.69 1.67 -13.44
CA PRO A 99 26.35 2.25 -13.46
C PRO A 99 25.86 2.61 -12.05
N ILE A 100 25.30 3.80 -11.90
CA ILE A 100 24.66 4.20 -10.65
C ILE A 100 23.31 3.47 -10.61
N GLU A 101 23.16 2.61 -9.60
CA GLU A 101 21.89 1.96 -9.31
C GLU A 101 20.99 2.96 -8.58
N ILE A 102 19.80 3.18 -9.11
CA ILE A 102 18.75 3.97 -8.44
C ILE A 102 17.79 2.99 -7.82
N ASP A 103 17.44 3.22 -6.56
CA ASP A 103 16.32 2.55 -5.93
C ASP A 103 15.04 2.90 -6.71
N GLU A 104 14.49 1.93 -7.43
CA GLU A 104 13.17 2.06 -8.04
C GLU A 104 12.11 2.15 -6.93
N VAL A 105 11.92 3.32 -6.40
CA VAL A 105 10.72 3.60 -5.62
C VAL A 105 9.67 4.06 -6.63
N ASP A 106 8.73 3.19 -6.88
CA ASP A 106 7.55 3.50 -7.64
C ASP A 106 6.75 4.59 -6.89
N ASN A 107 7.03 5.85 -7.24
CA ASN A 107 6.34 7.04 -6.71
C ASN A 107 5.15 7.41 -7.60
N SER A 108 4.62 6.50 -8.39
CA SER A 108 3.35 6.73 -9.03
C SER A 108 2.29 6.83 -7.92
N ALA A 109 2.07 8.05 -7.42
CA ALA A 109 0.89 8.37 -6.62
C ALA A 109 -0.31 8.01 -7.49
N MET A 110 -0.79 6.79 -7.33
CA MET A 110 -1.84 6.25 -8.15
C MET A 110 -3.15 6.87 -7.67
N HIS A 111 -3.71 7.76 -8.46
CA HIS A 111 -5.11 8.12 -8.33
C HIS A 111 -5.96 6.93 -8.80
N LEU A 112 -6.26 6.04 -7.88
CA LEU A 112 -7.16 4.91 -8.13
C LEU A 112 -8.55 5.48 -8.40
N LYS A 113 -8.99 5.40 -9.64
CA LYS A 113 -10.39 5.70 -9.96
C LYS A 113 -11.18 4.44 -9.64
N PHE A 114 -12.05 4.53 -8.65
CA PHE A 114 -12.99 3.47 -8.33
C PHE A 114 -13.90 3.17 -9.53
N PRO A 115 -14.30 1.90 -9.73
CA PRO A 115 -15.26 1.56 -10.76
C PRO A 115 -16.57 2.32 -10.54
N PRO A 116 -17.26 2.72 -11.61
CA PRO A 116 -18.57 3.34 -11.47
C PRO A 116 -19.53 2.36 -10.78
N CYS A 117 -20.16 2.81 -9.72
CA CYS A 117 -21.17 2.06 -8.98
C CYS A 117 -22.55 2.77 -9.07
N LEU A 118 -23.60 2.04 -8.78
CA LEU A 118 -24.93 2.60 -8.66
C LEU A 118 -24.95 3.63 -7.52
N ARG A 119 -25.63 4.74 -7.73
CA ARG A 119 -25.78 5.75 -6.69
C ARG A 119 -26.66 5.19 -5.56
N SER A 120 -26.11 5.15 -4.33
CA SER A 120 -26.88 4.79 -3.14
C SER A 120 -27.88 5.88 -2.75
N GLY A 121 -28.83 5.53 -1.90
CA GLY A 121 -29.66 6.51 -1.20
C GLY A 121 -28.82 7.47 -0.36
N ASP A 122 -29.44 8.54 0.17
CA ASP A 122 -28.73 9.57 0.92
C ASP A 122 -28.25 9.10 2.29
N TYR A 123 -28.84 8.04 2.82
CA TYR A 123 -28.52 7.42 4.10
C TYR A 123 -28.20 5.94 3.91
N PRO A 124 -26.94 5.58 3.63
CA PRO A 124 -26.51 4.19 3.45
C PRO A 124 -26.73 3.30 4.67
N VAL A 125 -26.62 3.84 5.89
CA VAL A 125 -26.81 3.10 7.14
C VAL A 125 -27.61 3.95 8.11
N ILE A 126 -28.67 3.37 8.67
CA ILE A 126 -29.46 3.98 9.74
C ILE A 126 -29.59 2.94 10.86
N CYS A 127 -29.05 3.27 12.02
CA CYS A 127 -29.21 2.51 13.27
C CYS A 127 -30.08 3.31 14.22
N ASP A 128 -31.07 2.67 14.83
CA ASP A 128 -31.95 3.26 15.82
C ASP A 128 -32.15 2.28 16.96
N GLY A 129 -31.60 2.64 18.15
CA GLY A 129 -31.67 1.83 19.34
C GLY A 129 -31.05 0.43 19.20
N VAL A 130 -30.01 0.27 18.39
CA VAL A 130 -29.39 -1.04 18.17
C VAL A 130 -28.67 -1.50 19.42
N ARG A 131 -28.97 -2.75 19.84
CA ARG A 131 -28.36 -3.41 21.00
C ARG A 131 -27.84 -4.78 20.60
N LYS A 132 -26.70 -5.17 21.19
CA LYS A 132 -26.11 -6.49 21.03
C LYS A 132 -25.66 -7.09 22.34
N ASP A 133 -26.19 -8.28 22.60
CA ASP A 133 -25.85 -9.10 23.76
C ASP A 133 -25.21 -10.43 23.30
N TYR A 134 -24.27 -10.95 24.07
CA TYR A 134 -23.79 -12.32 24.01
C TYR A 134 -24.04 -12.99 25.36
N GLY A 135 -25.16 -13.72 25.45
CA GLY A 135 -25.62 -14.28 26.74
C GLY A 135 -25.90 -13.16 27.76
N ALA A 136 -25.23 -13.18 28.88
CA ALA A 136 -25.36 -12.16 29.92
C ALA A 136 -24.51 -10.90 29.69
N HIS A 137 -23.65 -10.90 28.68
CA HIS A 137 -22.74 -9.78 28.42
C HIS A 137 -23.32 -8.85 27.33
N THR A 138 -23.63 -7.61 27.69
CA THR A 138 -24.04 -6.56 26.77
C THR A 138 -22.80 -5.92 26.18
N VAL A 139 -22.62 -5.98 24.84
CA VAL A 139 -21.50 -5.37 24.13
C VAL A 139 -21.74 -3.89 23.93
N PHE A 140 -22.94 -3.52 23.46
CA PHE A 140 -23.40 -2.14 23.36
C PHE A 140 -24.93 -2.10 23.44
N ASP A 141 -25.42 -0.96 23.88
CA ASP A 141 -26.85 -0.70 24.05
C ASP A 141 -27.23 0.66 23.49
N HIS A 142 -28.43 0.77 22.89
CA HIS A 142 -29.03 1.98 22.35
C HIS A 142 -28.13 2.74 21.35
N VAL A 143 -27.41 2.02 20.45
CA VAL A 143 -26.63 2.67 19.40
C VAL A 143 -27.59 3.29 18.37
N THR A 144 -27.55 4.62 18.30
CA THR A 144 -28.31 5.41 17.31
C THR A 144 -27.32 6.21 16.50
N LEU A 145 -27.21 5.89 15.20
CA LEU A 145 -26.34 6.59 14.27
C LEU A 145 -26.93 6.56 12.85
N THR A 146 -26.67 7.61 12.11
CA THR A 146 -27.03 7.69 10.69
C THR A 146 -25.81 8.10 9.90
N ILE A 147 -25.42 7.28 8.94
CA ILE A 147 -24.30 7.57 8.02
C ILE A 147 -24.88 8.14 6.73
N LYS A 148 -24.38 9.31 6.31
CA LYS A 148 -24.75 9.96 5.05
C LYS A 148 -23.85 9.51 3.91
N ARG A 149 -24.38 9.55 2.70
CA ARG A 149 -23.59 9.27 1.50
C ARG A 149 -22.39 10.23 1.40
N GLY A 150 -21.20 9.67 1.13
CA GLY A 150 -19.95 10.41 1.04
C GLY A 150 -19.34 10.79 2.37
N GLU A 151 -19.97 10.44 3.49
CA GLU A 151 -19.41 10.65 4.82
C GLU A 151 -18.31 9.63 5.11
N LYS A 152 -17.24 10.09 5.79
CA LYS A 152 -16.15 9.25 6.27
C LYS A 152 -16.24 9.16 7.78
N VAL A 153 -16.57 7.98 8.30
CA VAL A 153 -16.84 7.75 9.73
C VAL A 153 -15.76 6.81 10.30
N ALA A 154 -15.19 7.14 11.45
CA ALA A 154 -14.26 6.29 12.17
C ALA A 154 -14.89 5.77 13.47
N PHE A 155 -14.89 4.46 13.67
CA PHE A 155 -15.24 3.84 14.94
C PHE A 155 -13.99 3.75 15.82
N VAL A 156 -13.97 4.47 16.93
CA VAL A 156 -12.84 4.54 17.86
C VAL A 156 -13.23 3.99 19.21
N GLY A 157 -12.36 3.22 19.82
CA GLY A 157 -12.55 2.61 21.16
C GLY A 157 -11.48 1.58 21.45
N LYS A 158 -11.38 1.12 22.69
CA LYS A 158 -10.44 0.07 23.11
C LYS A 158 -10.74 -1.27 22.42
N ASN A 159 -9.77 -2.18 22.44
CA ASN A 159 -10.00 -3.54 21.94
C ASN A 159 -11.05 -4.24 22.80
N GLY A 160 -11.98 -4.94 22.16
CA GLY A 160 -13.09 -5.62 22.85
C GLY A 160 -14.34 -4.77 23.08
N GLU A 161 -14.35 -3.46 22.78
CA GLU A 161 -15.53 -2.58 22.99
C GLU A 161 -16.62 -2.73 21.91
N GLY A 162 -16.51 -3.72 21.02
CA GLY A 162 -17.60 -4.05 20.10
C GLY A 162 -17.56 -3.35 18.74
N LYS A 163 -16.44 -2.69 18.34
CA LYS A 163 -16.32 -2.04 17.02
C LYS A 163 -16.62 -3.01 15.87
N SER A 164 -15.90 -4.12 15.81
CA SER A 164 -16.11 -5.16 14.79
C SER A 164 -17.47 -5.87 14.96
N THR A 165 -18.02 -5.90 16.17
CA THR A 165 -19.37 -6.42 16.42
C THR A 165 -20.43 -5.52 15.75
N LEU A 166 -20.31 -4.20 15.89
CA LEU A 166 -21.21 -3.25 15.23
C LEU A 166 -21.10 -3.37 13.70
N VAL A 167 -19.90 -3.49 13.16
CA VAL A 167 -19.69 -3.75 11.72
C VAL A 167 -20.40 -5.03 11.28
N LYS A 168 -20.29 -6.13 12.01
CA LYS A 168 -20.99 -7.38 11.72
C LYS A 168 -22.53 -7.26 11.80
N CYS A 169 -23.03 -6.41 12.71
CA CYS A 169 -24.47 -6.08 12.72
C CYS A 169 -24.87 -5.32 11.46
N ILE A 170 -24.07 -4.34 11.00
CA ILE A 170 -24.31 -3.59 9.75
C ILE A 170 -24.27 -4.53 8.55
N MET A 171 -23.37 -5.52 8.54
CA MET A 171 -23.28 -6.54 7.49
C MET A 171 -24.43 -7.56 7.54
N GLY A 172 -25.22 -7.59 8.62
CA GLY A 172 -26.28 -8.59 8.83
C GLY A 172 -25.75 -9.99 9.15
N GLU A 173 -24.48 -10.13 9.52
CA GLU A 173 -23.83 -11.41 9.83
C GLU A 173 -24.26 -11.97 11.20
N ILE A 174 -24.62 -11.10 12.12
CA ILE A 174 -25.02 -11.48 13.50
C ILE A 174 -26.35 -10.85 13.90
N PRO A 175 -27.16 -11.56 14.69
CA PRO A 175 -28.43 -11.03 15.18
C PRO A 175 -28.21 -9.91 16.21
N PHE A 176 -29.10 -8.93 16.20
CA PHE A 176 -29.14 -7.78 17.11
C PHE A 176 -30.61 -7.44 17.45
N THR A 177 -30.82 -6.57 18.42
CA THR A 177 -32.13 -5.97 18.75
C THR A 177 -32.12 -4.49 18.36
N GLY A 178 -33.29 -3.90 18.15
CA GLY A 178 -33.43 -2.53 17.63
C GLY A 178 -33.66 -2.50 16.13
N SER A 179 -33.51 -1.34 15.53
CA SER A 179 -33.71 -1.13 14.07
C SER A 179 -32.39 -0.78 13.39
N LEU A 180 -31.99 -1.58 12.41
CA LEU A 180 -30.86 -1.30 11.53
C LEU A 180 -31.34 -1.44 10.08
N LYS A 181 -31.21 -0.36 9.31
CA LYS A 181 -31.65 -0.32 7.92
C LYS A 181 -30.50 0.05 7.02
N ILE A 182 -30.29 -0.77 5.99
CA ILE A 182 -29.38 -0.47 4.88
C ILE A 182 -30.18 0.28 3.84
N GLY A 183 -29.62 1.38 3.35
CA GLY A 183 -30.27 2.26 2.37
C GLY A 183 -30.50 1.58 1.02
N HIS A 184 -31.30 2.23 0.18
CA HIS A 184 -31.57 1.73 -1.16
C HIS A 184 -30.32 1.74 -2.04
N ASN A 185 -30.14 0.71 -2.85
CA ASN A 185 -28.99 0.52 -3.75
C ASN A 185 -27.63 0.52 -3.06
N VAL A 186 -27.55 0.21 -1.77
CA VAL A 186 -26.28 0.10 -1.08
C VAL A 186 -25.60 -1.23 -1.42
N GLN A 187 -24.39 -1.14 -1.95
CA GLN A 187 -23.49 -2.27 -2.17
C GLN A 187 -22.32 -2.14 -1.21
N ILE A 188 -22.24 -3.06 -0.25
CA ILE A 188 -21.24 -3.01 0.82
C ILE A 188 -20.02 -3.78 0.37
N GLY A 189 -18.83 -3.11 0.43
CA GLY A 189 -17.54 -3.76 0.40
C GLY A 189 -16.96 -3.81 1.80
N TYR A 190 -16.60 -5.00 2.26
CA TYR A 190 -16.05 -5.20 3.60
C TYR A 190 -14.65 -5.76 3.53
N PHE A 191 -13.71 -5.05 4.13
CA PHE A 191 -12.36 -5.53 4.34
C PHE A 191 -12.20 -5.99 5.79
N ALA A 192 -12.30 -7.30 5.99
CA ALA A 192 -12.11 -7.95 7.27
C ALA A 192 -10.63 -8.23 7.54
N GLN A 193 -10.26 -8.37 8.80
CA GLN A 193 -8.92 -8.74 9.24
C GLN A 193 -8.41 -10.04 8.60
N ASN A 194 -9.29 -10.99 8.27
CA ASN A 194 -8.97 -12.29 7.66
C ASN A 194 -9.24 -12.34 6.14
N GLN A 195 -9.49 -11.22 5.48
CA GLN A 195 -9.86 -11.19 4.05
C GLN A 195 -8.81 -11.83 3.14
N ALA A 196 -7.54 -11.75 3.55
CA ALA A 196 -6.42 -12.38 2.84
C ALA A 196 -6.53 -13.91 2.74
N GLN A 197 -7.24 -14.55 3.66
CA GLN A 197 -7.45 -16.01 3.69
C GLN A 197 -8.57 -16.46 2.73
N LEU A 198 -9.40 -15.54 2.27
CA LEU A 198 -10.50 -15.82 1.34
C LEU A 198 -10.08 -15.78 -0.14
N LEU A 199 -8.80 -15.50 -0.41
CA LEU A 199 -8.26 -15.54 -1.76
C LEU A 199 -8.08 -16.98 -2.24
N ASP A 200 -8.39 -17.22 -3.51
CA ASP A 200 -8.17 -18.52 -4.17
C ASP A 200 -6.67 -18.74 -4.40
N GLU A 201 -6.08 -19.64 -3.64
CA GLU A 201 -4.64 -19.90 -3.67
C GLU A 201 -4.15 -20.53 -4.99
N SER A 202 -5.05 -21.09 -5.79
CA SER A 202 -4.72 -21.71 -7.08
C SER A 202 -4.45 -20.72 -8.20
N LEU A 203 -4.97 -19.49 -8.06
CA LEU A 203 -4.88 -18.42 -9.03
C LEU A 203 -3.56 -17.66 -8.97
N THR A 204 -3.23 -17.00 -10.06
CA THR A 204 -2.19 -15.96 -10.07
C THR A 204 -2.72 -14.64 -9.49
N VAL A 205 -1.80 -13.74 -9.12
CA VAL A 205 -2.14 -12.37 -8.72
C VAL A 205 -2.95 -11.69 -9.82
N PHE A 206 -2.50 -11.82 -11.07
CA PHE A 206 -3.20 -11.25 -12.22
C PHE A 206 -4.61 -11.81 -12.39
N ASP A 207 -4.77 -13.14 -12.38
CA ASP A 207 -6.08 -13.79 -12.55
C ASP A 207 -7.06 -13.42 -11.45
N THR A 208 -6.58 -13.26 -10.22
CA THR A 208 -7.40 -12.83 -9.07
C THR A 208 -8.03 -11.47 -9.33
N ILE A 209 -7.30 -10.56 -9.94
CA ILE A 209 -7.79 -9.21 -10.25
C ILE A 209 -8.59 -9.18 -11.55
N ASP A 210 -8.20 -9.95 -12.57
CA ASP A 210 -8.91 -10.02 -13.86
C ASP A 210 -10.36 -10.52 -13.70
N ARG A 211 -10.60 -11.43 -12.74
CA ARG A 211 -11.96 -11.91 -12.42
C ARG A 211 -12.92 -10.85 -11.91
N VAL A 212 -12.42 -9.82 -11.22
CA VAL A 212 -13.24 -8.74 -10.65
C VAL A 212 -13.20 -7.46 -11.49
N ALA A 213 -12.15 -7.27 -12.26
CA ALA A 213 -11.98 -6.09 -13.11
C ALA A 213 -13.00 -6.06 -14.26
N ARG A 214 -13.66 -4.90 -14.44
CA ARG A 214 -14.66 -4.68 -15.48
C ARG A 214 -14.32 -3.44 -16.33
N GLY A 215 -14.72 -3.48 -17.60
CA GLY A 215 -14.59 -2.35 -18.52
C GLY A 215 -13.14 -1.87 -18.68
N GLU A 216 -12.93 -0.56 -18.62
CA GLU A 216 -11.59 0.06 -18.80
C GLU A 216 -10.57 -0.34 -17.75
N ILE A 217 -11.02 -0.75 -16.55
CA ILE A 217 -10.13 -1.18 -15.48
C ILE A 217 -9.34 -2.42 -15.91
N ARG A 218 -9.99 -3.32 -16.67
CA ARG A 218 -9.34 -4.52 -17.18
C ARG A 218 -8.11 -4.23 -18.06
N LEU A 219 -8.15 -3.15 -18.81
CA LEU A 219 -7.02 -2.70 -19.64
C LEU A 219 -5.86 -2.14 -18.81
N ARG A 220 -6.11 -1.78 -17.55
CA ARG A 220 -5.15 -1.13 -16.65
C ARG A 220 -4.70 -2.01 -15.50
N ILE A 221 -5.07 -3.31 -15.47
CA ILE A 221 -4.73 -4.23 -14.38
C ILE A 221 -3.24 -4.23 -14.07
N LYS A 222 -2.37 -4.31 -15.10
CA LYS A 222 -0.91 -4.32 -14.90
C LYS A 222 -0.40 -3.04 -14.23
N ASN A 223 -0.97 -1.88 -14.58
CA ASN A 223 -0.60 -0.61 -13.96
C ASN A 223 -1.08 -0.55 -12.49
N ILE A 224 -2.30 -1.06 -12.23
CA ILE A 224 -2.86 -1.15 -10.89
C ILE A 224 -1.98 -2.08 -10.03
N LEU A 225 -1.68 -3.26 -10.54
CA LEU A 225 -0.81 -4.22 -9.84
C LEU A 225 0.57 -3.65 -9.59
N GLY A 226 1.17 -2.94 -10.57
CA GLY A 226 2.45 -2.27 -10.42
C GLY A 226 2.45 -1.27 -9.27
N ALA A 227 1.42 -0.45 -9.15
CA ALA A 227 1.31 0.54 -8.08
C ALA A 227 1.17 -0.07 -6.67
N PHE A 228 0.68 -1.30 -6.59
CA PHE A 228 0.64 -2.07 -5.35
C PHE A 228 1.81 -3.06 -5.21
N MET A 229 2.93 -2.80 -5.89
CA MET A 229 4.14 -3.62 -5.84
C MET A 229 3.99 -5.06 -6.37
N PHE A 230 3.04 -5.28 -7.28
CA PHE A 230 2.89 -6.54 -8.03
C PHE A 230 3.24 -6.34 -9.51
N GLY A 231 4.26 -5.51 -9.80
CA GLY A 231 4.73 -5.27 -11.18
C GLY A 231 5.56 -6.43 -11.74
N GLY A 232 5.65 -6.50 -13.06
CA GLY A 232 6.46 -7.49 -13.78
C GLY A 232 6.12 -8.94 -13.41
N GLU A 233 7.13 -9.75 -13.11
CA GLU A 233 6.98 -11.17 -12.76
C GLU A 233 6.15 -11.42 -11.47
N ALA A 234 6.01 -10.42 -10.61
CA ALA A 234 5.21 -10.56 -9.40
C ALA A 234 3.71 -10.74 -9.70
N SER A 235 3.22 -10.25 -10.84
CA SER A 235 1.84 -10.44 -11.27
C SER A 235 1.51 -11.89 -11.63
N ASP A 236 2.50 -12.66 -12.05
CA ASP A 236 2.33 -14.05 -12.49
C ASP A 236 2.51 -15.07 -11.36
N LYS A 237 2.91 -14.60 -10.17
CA LYS A 237 3.03 -15.46 -8.98
C LYS A 237 1.66 -15.97 -8.55
N LYS A 238 1.61 -17.23 -8.09
CA LYS A 238 0.40 -17.78 -7.47
C LYS A 238 0.14 -17.14 -6.11
N VAL A 239 -1.13 -17.01 -5.75
CA VAL A 239 -1.54 -16.50 -4.44
C VAL A 239 -0.98 -17.36 -3.29
N SER A 240 -0.83 -18.68 -3.52
CA SER A 240 -0.26 -19.62 -2.53
C SER A 240 1.16 -19.28 -2.07
N VAL A 241 1.98 -18.63 -2.92
CA VAL A 241 3.38 -18.31 -2.59
C VAL A 241 3.56 -16.89 -2.01
N LEU A 242 2.47 -16.12 -1.92
CA LEU A 242 2.51 -14.77 -1.38
C LEU A 242 2.66 -14.77 0.14
N SER A 243 3.41 -13.81 0.66
CA SER A 243 3.46 -13.50 2.08
C SER A 243 2.11 -12.98 2.60
N GLY A 244 1.88 -13.02 3.91
CA GLY A 244 0.63 -12.50 4.51
C GLY A 244 0.35 -11.04 4.16
N GLY A 245 1.38 -10.18 4.12
CA GLY A 245 1.25 -8.77 3.71
C GLY A 245 0.90 -8.61 2.23
N GLU A 246 1.50 -9.41 1.35
CA GLU A 246 1.16 -9.43 -0.07
C GLU A 246 -0.27 -9.91 -0.31
N ARG A 247 -0.71 -10.97 0.37
CA ARG A 247 -2.11 -11.43 0.30
C ARG A 247 -3.09 -10.36 0.76
N SER A 248 -2.79 -9.65 1.84
CA SER A 248 -3.62 -8.55 2.33
C SER A 248 -3.70 -7.39 1.33
N ARG A 249 -2.59 -7.02 0.70
CA ARG A 249 -2.58 -6.03 -0.39
C ARG A 249 -3.43 -6.48 -1.58
N LEU A 250 -3.27 -7.73 -2.02
CA LEU A 250 -4.05 -8.27 -3.13
C LEU A 250 -5.55 -8.27 -2.83
N ALA A 251 -5.94 -8.67 -1.60
CA ALA A 251 -7.33 -8.63 -1.15
C ALA A 251 -7.88 -7.20 -1.14
N MET A 252 -7.06 -6.22 -0.73
CA MET A 252 -7.43 -4.80 -0.78
C MET A 252 -7.66 -4.31 -2.22
N ILE A 253 -6.74 -4.63 -3.15
CA ILE A 253 -6.90 -4.27 -4.57
C ILE A 253 -8.20 -4.86 -5.11
N ARG A 254 -8.45 -6.13 -4.84
CA ARG A 254 -9.66 -6.81 -5.28
C ARG A 254 -10.91 -6.08 -4.80
N LEU A 255 -10.96 -5.72 -3.51
CA LEU A 255 -12.10 -5.00 -2.93
C LEU A 255 -12.29 -3.61 -3.56
N LEU A 256 -11.19 -2.87 -3.78
CA LEU A 256 -11.24 -1.53 -4.37
C LEU A 256 -11.72 -1.53 -5.83
N LEU A 257 -11.60 -2.67 -6.53
CA LEU A 257 -12.06 -2.84 -7.90
C LEU A 257 -13.50 -3.38 -8.02
N GLU A 258 -14.11 -3.77 -6.90
CA GLU A 258 -15.52 -4.10 -6.86
C GLU A 258 -16.38 -2.83 -6.91
N PRO A 259 -17.53 -2.82 -7.60
CA PRO A 259 -18.40 -1.65 -7.71
C PRO A 259 -19.22 -1.41 -6.44
N VAL A 260 -18.53 -1.10 -5.33
CA VAL A 260 -19.11 -0.85 -4.01
C VAL A 260 -19.33 0.64 -3.78
N ASN A 261 -20.39 1.00 -3.05
CA ASN A 261 -20.70 2.39 -2.70
C ASN A 261 -20.75 2.66 -1.18
N LEU A 262 -20.61 1.61 -0.37
CA LEU A 262 -20.31 1.69 1.07
C LEU A 262 -19.10 0.80 1.36
N LEU A 263 -17.98 1.41 1.71
CA LEU A 263 -16.75 0.70 2.04
C LEU A 263 -16.57 0.65 3.55
N ILE A 264 -16.46 -0.55 4.10
CA ILE A 264 -16.20 -0.79 5.51
C ILE A 264 -14.80 -1.42 5.65
N LEU A 265 -13.93 -0.78 6.41
CA LEU A 265 -12.56 -1.21 6.63
C LEU A 265 -12.35 -1.53 8.11
N ASP A 266 -12.13 -2.80 8.44
CA ASP A 266 -11.84 -3.25 9.81
C ASP A 266 -10.33 -3.51 9.95
N GLU A 267 -9.65 -2.62 10.68
CA GLU A 267 -8.20 -2.62 10.89
C GLU A 267 -7.35 -2.77 9.61
N PRO A 268 -7.64 -2.00 8.54
CA PRO A 268 -7.02 -2.20 7.23
C PRO A 268 -5.50 -2.01 7.24
N THR A 269 -4.98 -1.32 8.25
CA THR A 269 -3.55 -0.95 8.32
C THR A 269 -2.68 -2.00 8.96
N ASN A 270 -3.22 -3.03 9.63
CA ASN A 270 -2.44 -4.00 10.40
C ASN A 270 -1.52 -4.88 9.53
N HIS A 271 -1.87 -5.07 8.25
CA HIS A 271 -1.13 -5.92 7.33
C HIS A 271 -0.65 -5.18 6.06
N LEU A 272 -0.80 -3.84 6.02
CA LEU A 272 -0.32 -3.02 4.93
C LEU A 272 1.00 -2.36 5.30
N ASP A 273 1.95 -2.38 4.38
CA ASP A 273 3.18 -1.61 4.48
C ASP A 273 2.93 -0.09 4.32
N MET A 274 3.93 0.72 4.62
CA MET A 274 3.80 2.18 4.57
C MET A 274 3.39 2.72 3.20
N PRO A 275 3.97 2.25 2.06
CA PRO A 275 3.54 2.70 0.74
C PRO A 275 2.08 2.37 0.43
N SER A 276 1.62 1.15 0.77
CA SER A 276 0.23 0.75 0.54
C SER A 276 -0.78 1.54 1.39
N LYS A 277 -0.38 2.00 2.58
CA LYS A 277 -1.20 2.90 3.41
C LYS A 277 -1.39 4.28 2.78
N ASP A 278 -0.38 4.78 2.08
CA ASP A 278 -0.45 6.09 1.42
C ASP A 278 -1.39 6.09 0.20
N VAL A 279 -1.62 4.93 -0.43
CA VAL A 279 -2.60 4.77 -1.53
C VAL A 279 -4.05 4.88 -1.02
N LEU A 280 -4.31 4.61 0.26
CA LEU A 280 -5.65 4.68 0.86
C LEU A 280 -6.04 6.09 1.37
N LYS A 281 -5.13 7.06 1.35
CA LYS A 281 -5.38 8.44 1.76
C LYS A 281 -5.99 9.27 0.63
#